data_ed7c3449e2195dfe30f2f8d31a7a94a0
#
_entry.id   ed7c3449e2195dfe30f2f8d31a7a94a0
#
_cell.length_a   1.000
_cell.length_b   1.000
_cell.length_c   1.000
_cell.angle_alpha   90.00
_cell.angle_beta   90.00
_cell.angle_gamma   90.00
#
_symmetry.space_group_name_H-M   'P 1'
#
loop_
_entity.id
_entity.type
_entity.pdbx_description
1 polymer ?
#
loop_
_entity_poly.entity_id
_entity_poly.type
_entity_poly.pdbx_seq_one_letter_code
_entity_poly.pdbx_strand_id
1 'polypeptide(L)'
;MALTATAALLFAGVAPAQAATTRQIPVSAAPMGWASWNAFAAKVDYNVIKRQVDAFVAAGLPEAGYEYINIDEGWWQGTRDSSGNITVDEAEWPGGMKAIADYIHSKGLKAGIYTDAGKDGCGYYFPTGRPAAPGSGSEGHYEQDMLAFSRWGFDFVKVDWCGGDAEGLDPKTTYQAISDAVTKATATTGRPLALSLCNWGYSNPWNWAPGMGPMWRTNTDIFFHGGTPSYSNVLTAFDRNIHPTAQHTGYYNDPDMMVVGMNSLSAAQSRSHMNLWAISGAPLLAGLDLTTLTTESTSILTNPEVIAVDQDPRGLQGVKVAEDASGLQVYGKVLAGTGNRAVVLLNRTSTTQNMTVRWSDLGLTTASATVRDLWARQNVATTGTSYTTSVPANGSVMLTVTGGTEQSASTYDGTSSFSSVVAGSAGLKTVDVSYTNNTSTARTATLTVNGQTPTKVSFPPTGSSAGNISVNVSLVKGSTNTISFSGAPTLDGIVVRPLPGKNGTLVTGAQSGRCADINDNTIANGTDAQLWDCSGGQNQVWQYHSTRKELVVYGNKCLDAYNRGTTNGTRVVIWDCNGQNNQKWNINSDGTVTNVNAGLCLDAYGAATANGTKLVLWSCNGQSNQKWTVS
;
A
#
# COMPACT_ATOMS: atom_id res chain seq x y z
N MET A 1 -16.98 19.70 -76.44
CA MET A 1 -16.32 18.69 -75.59
C MET A 1 -16.25 19.21 -74.16
N ALA A 2 -17.13 18.77 -73.30
CA ALA A 2 -17.19 19.18 -71.93
C ALA A 2 -16.69 17.98 -71.11
N LEU A 3 -15.61 18.17 -70.34
CA LEU A 3 -15.12 17.19 -69.39
C LEU A 3 -15.84 17.36 -68.02
N THR A 4 -16.58 16.38 -67.63
CA THR A 4 -17.15 16.25 -66.30
C THR A 4 -16.13 15.57 -65.37
N ALA A 5 -15.69 16.27 -64.35
CA ALA A 5 -14.83 15.71 -63.27
C ALA A 5 -15.73 15.18 -62.15
N THR A 6 -15.68 13.88 -61.91
CA THR A 6 -16.38 13.20 -60.82
C THR A 6 -15.49 13.23 -59.56
N ALA A 7 -15.93 13.95 -58.52
CA ALA A 7 -15.28 13.94 -57.22
C ALA A 7 -15.74 12.71 -56.40
N ALA A 8 -14.82 11.82 -56.05
CA ALA A 8 -15.07 10.72 -55.14
C ALA A 8 -14.93 11.21 -53.67
N LEU A 9 -16.02 11.20 -52.92
CA LEU A 9 -16.02 11.44 -51.48
C LEU A 9 -15.54 10.15 -50.77
N LEU A 10 -14.35 10.22 -50.18
CA LEU A 10 -13.85 9.22 -49.21
C LEU A 10 -14.56 9.43 -47.86
N PHE A 11 -15.49 8.55 -47.52
CA PHE A 11 -15.99 8.43 -46.16
C PHE A 11 -14.91 7.75 -45.30
N ALA A 12 -14.20 8.51 -44.48
CA ALA A 12 -13.41 7.99 -43.39
C ALA A 12 -14.39 7.43 -42.35
N GLY A 13 -14.48 6.09 -42.25
CA GLY A 13 -15.23 5.43 -41.21
C GLY A 13 -14.59 5.75 -39.85
N VAL A 14 -15.32 6.49 -39.01
CA VAL A 14 -14.97 6.64 -37.58
C VAL A 14 -15.22 5.29 -36.95
N ALA A 15 -14.14 4.59 -36.55
CA ALA A 15 -14.24 3.40 -35.74
C ALA A 15 -15.01 3.75 -34.45
N PRO A 16 -16.00 2.95 -34.01
CA PRO A 16 -16.68 3.22 -32.76
C PRO A 16 -15.66 3.20 -31.63
N ALA A 17 -15.63 4.27 -30.84
CA ALA A 17 -14.86 4.32 -29.61
C ALA A 17 -15.31 3.14 -28.76
N GLN A 18 -14.40 2.20 -28.53
CA GLN A 18 -14.63 1.06 -27.67
C GLN A 18 -14.95 1.61 -26.28
N ALA A 19 -16.19 1.46 -25.82
CA ALA A 19 -16.61 1.88 -24.49
C ALA A 19 -15.67 1.19 -23.49
N ALA A 20 -14.95 1.98 -22.71
CA ALA A 20 -14.10 1.47 -21.65
C ALA A 20 -15.00 0.64 -20.74
N THR A 21 -14.80 -0.69 -20.71
CA THR A 21 -15.49 -1.57 -19.77
C THR A 21 -15.14 -1.10 -18.36
N THR A 22 -16.12 -0.53 -17.67
CA THR A 22 -15.97 -0.09 -16.28
C THR A 22 -15.74 -1.33 -15.44
N ARG A 23 -14.49 -1.51 -14.96
CA ARG A 23 -14.16 -2.57 -14.00
C ARG A 23 -14.91 -2.29 -12.71
N GLN A 24 -15.70 -3.24 -12.25
CA GLN A 24 -16.27 -3.19 -10.91
C GLN A 24 -15.17 -3.44 -9.89
N ILE A 25 -15.05 -2.55 -8.91
CA ILE A 25 -14.21 -2.78 -7.72
C ILE A 25 -15.16 -3.32 -6.65
N PRO A 26 -15.01 -4.59 -6.26
CA PRO A 26 -15.99 -5.24 -5.38
C PRO A 26 -15.84 -4.86 -3.90
N VAL A 27 -14.82 -4.09 -3.52
CA VAL A 27 -14.58 -3.70 -2.12
C VAL A 27 -14.50 -2.18 -1.98
N SER A 28 -15.18 -1.63 -0.97
CA SER A 28 -15.18 -0.19 -0.65
C SER A 28 -14.26 0.16 0.51
N ALA A 29 -13.90 -0.83 1.32
CA ALA A 29 -12.96 -0.73 2.44
C ALA A 29 -11.94 -1.87 2.35
N ALA A 30 -10.84 -1.78 3.11
CA ALA A 30 -9.85 -2.84 3.18
C ALA A 30 -10.50 -4.15 3.66
N PRO A 31 -10.29 -5.30 2.98
CA PRO A 31 -10.92 -6.55 3.36
C PRO A 31 -10.57 -6.97 4.80
N MET A 32 -11.57 -7.42 5.55
CA MET A 32 -11.40 -8.00 6.87
C MET A 32 -11.85 -9.46 6.87
N GLY A 33 -11.05 -10.36 7.42
CA GLY A 33 -11.38 -11.78 7.39
C GLY A 33 -10.34 -12.67 8.04
N TRP A 34 -10.30 -13.90 7.56
CA TRP A 34 -9.35 -14.93 7.96
C TRP A 34 -8.82 -15.64 6.72
N ALA A 35 -7.57 -16.12 6.77
CA ALA A 35 -6.98 -16.94 5.72
C ALA A 35 -6.21 -18.13 6.32
N SER A 36 -6.27 -19.28 5.64
CA SER A 36 -5.84 -20.56 6.21
C SER A 36 -4.32 -20.78 6.24
N TRP A 37 -3.53 -20.04 5.43
CA TRP A 37 -2.12 -20.38 5.17
C TRP A 37 -1.24 -20.45 6.41
N ASN A 38 -1.25 -19.41 7.22
CA ASN A 38 -0.32 -19.32 8.35
C ASN A 38 -0.55 -20.39 9.42
N ALA A 39 -1.81 -20.84 9.59
CA ALA A 39 -2.16 -21.87 10.58
C ALA A 39 -2.00 -23.30 10.03
N PHE A 40 -2.34 -23.53 8.76
CA PHE A 40 -2.51 -24.87 8.23
C PHE A 40 -1.58 -25.21 7.06
N ALA A 41 -0.92 -24.19 6.46
CA ALA A 41 -0.25 -24.36 5.17
C ALA A 41 -1.19 -25.07 4.17
N ALA A 42 -0.71 -26.03 3.40
CA ALA A 42 -1.53 -26.79 2.46
C ALA A 42 -2.38 -27.92 3.10
N LYS A 43 -2.43 -28.01 4.44
CA LYS A 43 -3.18 -29.08 5.15
C LYS A 43 -4.62 -28.65 5.44
N VAL A 44 -5.39 -28.39 4.41
CA VAL A 44 -6.78 -27.94 4.49
C VAL A 44 -7.71 -28.95 3.80
N ASP A 45 -8.89 -29.12 4.39
CA ASP A 45 -10.01 -29.87 3.84
C ASP A 45 -11.33 -29.20 4.24
N TYR A 46 -12.45 -29.73 3.77
CA TYR A 46 -13.79 -29.26 4.11
C TYR A 46 -14.00 -29.12 5.63
N ASN A 47 -13.57 -30.12 6.42
CA ASN A 47 -13.78 -30.14 7.85
C ASN A 47 -12.90 -29.14 8.60
N VAL A 48 -11.66 -28.96 8.16
CA VAL A 48 -10.77 -27.90 8.69
C VAL A 48 -11.42 -26.55 8.48
N ILE A 49 -11.80 -26.23 7.26
CA ILE A 49 -12.40 -24.91 6.94
C ILE A 49 -13.73 -24.73 7.68
N LYS A 50 -14.57 -25.76 7.72
CA LYS A 50 -15.83 -25.70 8.45
C LYS A 50 -15.63 -25.36 9.93
N ARG A 51 -14.65 -26.01 10.60
CA ARG A 51 -14.32 -25.70 12.00
C ARG A 51 -13.85 -24.27 12.18
N GLN A 52 -13.06 -23.75 11.24
CA GLN A 52 -12.59 -22.35 11.29
C GLN A 52 -13.76 -21.37 11.10
N VAL A 53 -14.69 -21.64 10.18
CA VAL A 53 -15.93 -20.86 10.01
C VAL A 53 -16.76 -20.82 11.29
N ASP A 54 -16.95 -21.98 11.92
CA ASP A 54 -17.72 -22.08 13.17
C ASP A 54 -17.02 -21.31 14.32
N ALA A 55 -15.70 -21.42 14.44
CA ALA A 55 -14.90 -20.69 15.42
C ALA A 55 -14.91 -19.17 15.15
N PHE A 56 -14.85 -18.76 13.89
CA PHE A 56 -14.93 -17.36 13.45
C PHE A 56 -16.22 -16.69 13.93
N VAL A 57 -17.36 -17.36 13.71
CA VAL A 57 -18.66 -16.88 14.17
C VAL A 57 -18.74 -16.90 15.70
N ALA A 58 -18.29 -17.98 16.35
CA ALA A 58 -18.32 -18.10 17.80
C ALA A 58 -17.46 -17.04 18.52
N ALA A 59 -16.40 -16.55 17.86
CA ALA A 59 -15.52 -15.51 18.40
C ALA A 59 -16.10 -14.08 18.25
N GLY A 60 -17.25 -13.90 17.60
CA GLY A 60 -17.84 -12.56 17.36
C GLY A 60 -17.10 -11.72 16.32
N LEU A 61 -16.33 -12.36 15.43
CA LEU A 61 -15.61 -11.66 14.37
C LEU A 61 -16.55 -11.02 13.34
N PRO A 62 -17.67 -11.64 12.92
CA PRO A 62 -18.63 -11.00 12.03
C PRO A 62 -19.21 -9.70 12.58
N GLU A 63 -19.55 -9.66 13.88
CA GLU A 63 -20.06 -8.48 14.55
C GLU A 63 -19.04 -7.35 14.64
N ALA A 64 -17.75 -7.69 14.58
CA ALA A 64 -16.66 -6.72 14.52
C ALA A 64 -16.36 -6.24 13.08
N GLY A 65 -17.05 -6.79 12.06
CA GLY A 65 -16.92 -6.38 10.65
C GLY A 65 -16.04 -7.30 9.80
N TYR A 66 -15.55 -8.42 10.33
CA TYR A 66 -14.84 -9.42 9.54
C TYR A 66 -15.84 -10.24 8.72
N GLU A 67 -15.61 -10.36 7.41
CA GLU A 67 -16.57 -10.98 6.52
C GLU A 67 -16.00 -12.05 5.57
N TYR A 68 -14.66 -12.12 5.41
CA TYR A 68 -14.04 -13.05 4.46
C TYR A 68 -13.47 -14.29 5.16
N ILE A 69 -13.72 -15.45 4.55
CA ILE A 69 -13.07 -16.73 4.86
C ILE A 69 -12.29 -17.15 3.61
N ASN A 70 -10.97 -17.01 3.65
CA ASN A 70 -10.11 -17.27 2.51
C ASN A 70 -9.42 -18.62 2.66
N ILE A 71 -9.75 -19.55 1.75
CA ILE A 71 -9.09 -20.84 1.61
C ILE A 71 -7.85 -20.62 0.76
N ASP A 72 -6.66 -20.77 1.38
CA ASP A 72 -5.37 -20.63 0.73
C ASP A 72 -4.95 -21.92 0.01
N GLU A 73 -3.72 -22.07 -0.42
CA GLU A 73 -3.21 -23.25 -1.10
C GLU A 73 -3.49 -24.55 -0.32
N GLY A 74 -3.60 -25.66 -1.07
CA GLY A 74 -3.82 -27.00 -0.52
C GLY A 74 -5.19 -27.61 -0.85
N TRP A 75 -6.15 -26.81 -1.28
CA TRP A 75 -7.48 -27.30 -1.67
C TRP A 75 -7.47 -28.07 -3.02
N TRP A 76 -6.50 -27.79 -3.87
CA TRP A 76 -6.36 -28.37 -5.20
C TRP A 76 -4.93 -28.90 -5.41
N GLN A 77 -4.83 -30.08 -6.06
CA GLN A 77 -3.55 -30.76 -6.25
C GLN A 77 -3.07 -30.77 -7.71
N GLY A 78 -3.64 -29.93 -8.57
CA GLY A 78 -3.20 -29.77 -9.97
C GLY A 78 -3.88 -30.70 -10.97
N THR A 79 -4.96 -31.40 -10.60
CA THR A 79 -5.67 -32.28 -11.50
C THR A 79 -6.73 -31.56 -12.31
N ARG A 80 -6.81 -31.85 -13.63
CA ARG A 80 -7.82 -31.32 -14.56
C ARG A 80 -8.47 -32.46 -15.35
N ASP A 81 -9.73 -32.26 -15.76
CA ASP A 81 -10.41 -33.17 -16.67
C ASP A 81 -9.92 -33.00 -18.14
N SER A 82 -10.44 -33.81 -19.05
CA SER A 82 -10.07 -33.75 -20.46
C SER A 82 -10.45 -32.44 -21.18
N SER A 83 -11.28 -31.62 -20.56
CA SER A 83 -11.67 -30.28 -21.02
C SER A 83 -10.86 -29.15 -20.36
N GLY A 84 -9.89 -29.51 -19.50
CA GLY A 84 -9.07 -28.58 -18.77
C GLY A 84 -9.73 -28.00 -17.51
N ASN A 85 -10.91 -28.45 -17.11
CA ASN A 85 -11.55 -27.99 -15.88
C ASN A 85 -10.84 -28.55 -14.65
N ILE A 86 -10.72 -27.74 -13.60
CA ILE A 86 -10.20 -28.19 -12.30
C ILE A 86 -11.08 -29.31 -11.74
N THR A 87 -10.44 -30.41 -11.30
CA THR A 87 -11.09 -31.48 -10.55
C THR A 87 -10.71 -31.40 -9.09
N VAL A 88 -11.66 -31.70 -8.21
CA VAL A 88 -11.51 -31.61 -6.75
C VAL A 88 -11.66 -33.01 -6.15
N ASP A 89 -10.85 -33.33 -5.14
CA ASP A 89 -10.98 -34.60 -4.41
C ASP A 89 -12.26 -34.59 -3.55
N GLU A 90 -13.23 -35.38 -3.92
CA GLU A 90 -14.52 -35.51 -3.22
C GLU A 90 -14.38 -36.08 -1.79
N ALA A 91 -13.32 -36.82 -1.50
CA ALA A 91 -13.08 -37.33 -0.14
C ALA A 91 -12.64 -36.21 0.82
N GLU A 92 -11.90 -35.22 0.31
CA GLU A 92 -11.45 -34.04 1.07
C GLU A 92 -12.48 -32.90 1.03
N TRP A 93 -13.16 -32.75 -0.10
CA TRP A 93 -14.14 -31.69 -0.36
C TRP A 93 -15.50 -32.28 -0.79
N PRO A 94 -16.24 -32.91 0.12
CA PRO A 94 -17.53 -33.49 -0.18
C PRO A 94 -18.52 -32.49 -0.80
N GLY A 95 -18.99 -32.76 -2.02
CA GLY A 95 -19.82 -31.84 -2.80
C GLY A 95 -19.05 -30.71 -3.48
N GLY A 96 -17.71 -30.83 -3.55
CA GLY A 96 -16.80 -29.92 -4.23
C GLY A 96 -16.65 -28.57 -3.53
N MET A 97 -15.92 -27.65 -4.18
CA MET A 97 -15.66 -26.32 -3.64
C MET A 97 -16.92 -25.46 -3.51
N LYS A 98 -17.97 -25.76 -4.28
CA LYS A 98 -19.26 -25.08 -4.10
C LYS A 98 -19.89 -25.35 -2.74
N ALA A 99 -19.79 -26.56 -2.22
CA ALA A 99 -20.40 -26.92 -0.95
C ALA A 99 -19.79 -26.14 0.23
N ILE A 100 -18.47 -25.93 0.24
CA ILE A 100 -17.82 -25.12 1.27
C ILE A 100 -18.12 -23.63 1.10
N ALA A 101 -18.19 -23.11 -0.13
CA ALA A 101 -18.61 -21.72 -0.38
C ALA A 101 -20.05 -21.48 0.10
N ASP A 102 -20.98 -22.40 -0.21
CA ASP A 102 -22.36 -22.33 0.27
C ASP A 102 -22.44 -22.39 1.81
N TYR A 103 -21.57 -23.20 2.46
CA TYR A 103 -21.51 -23.25 3.92
C TYR A 103 -21.06 -21.92 4.51
N ILE A 104 -20.01 -21.31 3.96
CA ILE A 104 -19.51 -19.98 4.36
C ILE A 104 -20.64 -18.94 4.20
N HIS A 105 -21.31 -18.91 3.06
CA HIS A 105 -22.43 -18.02 2.80
C HIS A 105 -23.62 -18.23 3.75
N SER A 106 -23.86 -19.49 4.16
CA SER A 106 -24.93 -19.79 5.14
C SER A 106 -24.73 -19.12 6.50
N LYS A 107 -23.50 -18.66 6.78
CA LYS A 107 -23.14 -17.88 7.98
C LYS A 107 -23.15 -16.36 7.73
N GLY A 108 -23.57 -15.91 6.55
CA GLY A 108 -23.55 -14.49 6.16
C GLY A 108 -22.15 -13.98 5.77
N LEU A 109 -21.19 -14.86 5.53
CA LEU A 109 -19.80 -14.55 5.23
C LEU A 109 -19.51 -14.66 3.73
N LYS A 110 -18.38 -14.11 3.29
CA LYS A 110 -17.87 -14.19 1.93
C LYS A 110 -16.77 -15.26 1.81
N ALA A 111 -16.80 -16.02 0.73
CA ALA A 111 -15.84 -17.09 0.49
C ALA A 111 -14.70 -16.65 -0.43
N GLY A 112 -13.46 -16.91 -0.02
CA GLY A 112 -12.28 -16.70 -0.84
C GLY A 112 -11.56 -18.00 -1.19
N ILE A 113 -10.88 -18.02 -2.34
CA ILE A 113 -10.14 -19.15 -2.88
C ILE A 113 -8.75 -18.69 -3.34
N TYR A 114 -7.86 -19.65 -3.62
CA TYR A 114 -6.46 -19.44 -4.00
C TYR A 114 -6.16 -20.11 -5.34
N THR A 115 -5.24 -19.51 -6.10
CA THR A 115 -4.50 -20.14 -7.20
C THR A 115 -3.15 -19.44 -7.38
N ASP A 116 -2.29 -19.97 -8.28
CA ASP A 116 -1.02 -19.34 -8.70
C ASP A 116 -1.12 -18.79 -10.12
N ALA A 117 -0.38 -17.73 -10.40
CA ALA A 117 -0.34 -17.09 -11.71
C ALA A 117 0.42 -17.89 -12.77
N GLY A 118 1.39 -18.72 -12.36
CA GLY A 118 2.14 -19.58 -13.26
C GLY A 118 1.45 -20.92 -13.53
N LYS A 119 2.19 -21.81 -14.16
CA LYS A 119 1.75 -23.17 -14.49
C LYS A 119 1.64 -24.05 -13.24
N ASP A 120 2.56 -23.91 -12.32
CA ASP A 120 2.66 -24.68 -11.09
C ASP A 120 2.53 -23.78 -9.88
N GLY A 121 1.80 -24.21 -8.84
CA GLY A 121 1.62 -23.48 -7.60
C GLY A 121 2.81 -23.61 -6.62
N CYS A 122 2.74 -22.88 -5.52
CA CYS A 122 3.83 -22.85 -4.52
C CYS A 122 4.14 -24.23 -3.94
N GLY A 123 3.15 -25.10 -3.74
CA GLY A 123 3.35 -26.46 -3.24
C GLY A 123 4.12 -27.40 -4.19
N TYR A 124 4.29 -27.01 -5.45
CA TYR A 124 5.19 -27.72 -6.38
C TYR A 124 6.66 -27.35 -6.13
N TYR A 125 6.93 -26.09 -5.79
CA TYR A 125 8.29 -25.59 -5.63
C TYR A 125 8.79 -25.65 -4.18
N PHE A 126 7.89 -25.57 -3.20
CA PHE A 126 8.24 -25.42 -1.79
C PHE A 126 7.58 -26.50 -0.92
N PRO A 127 8.21 -26.87 0.22
CA PRO A 127 7.64 -27.84 1.15
C PRO A 127 6.46 -27.24 1.93
N THR A 128 5.26 -27.33 1.39
CA THR A 128 4.01 -26.81 2.00
C THR A 128 3.36 -27.79 2.97
N GLY A 129 4.02 -28.94 3.21
CA GLY A 129 3.46 -30.05 3.99
C GLY A 129 2.48 -30.93 3.21
N ARG A 130 2.16 -30.57 1.96
CA ARG A 130 1.39 -31.35 0.99
C ARG A 130 1.87 -30.97 -0.41
N PRO A 131 2.66 -31.81 -1.09
CA PRO A 131 3.16 -31.51 -2.43
C PRO A 131 2.02 -31.39 -3.43
N ALA A 132 2.04 -30.34 -4.24
CA ALA A 132 1.18 -30.20 -5.40
C ALA A 132 1.77 -30.97 -6.62
N ALA A 133 0.92 -31.48 -7.48
CA ALA A 133 1.33 -32.05 -8.76
C ALA A 133 1.67 -30.93 -9.76
N PRO A 134 2.42 -31.23 -10.85
CA PRO A 134 2.55 -30.30 -11.96
C PRO A 134 1.18 -29.88 -12.50
N GLY A 135 1.05 -28.61 -12.88
CA GLY A 135 -0.21 -28.05 -13.38
C GLY A 135 -1.12 -27.48 -12.29
N SER A 136 -0.61 -27.26 -11.08
CA SER A 136 -1.38 -26.72 -9.94
C SER A 136 -1.53 -25.19 -9.96
N GLY A 137 -1.13 -24.50 -11.03
CA GLY A 137 -1.39 -23.09 -11.25
C GLY A 137 -2.40 -22.87 -12.40
N SER A 138 -2.70 -21.61 -12.67
CA SER A 138 -3.74 -21.21 -13.62
C SER A 138 -3.21 -20.70 -14.98
N GLU A 139 -1.92 -20.73 -15.24
CA GLU A 139 -1.39 -20.33 -16.55
C GLU A 139 -2.02 -21.14 -17.69
N GLY A 140 -2.42 -20.42 -18.74
CA GLY A 140 -3.15 -21.00 -19.86
C GLY A 140 -4.65 -21.28 -19.61
N HIS A 141 -5.12 -21.10 -18.34
CA HIS A 141 -6.50 -21.38 -17.92
C HIS A 141 -7.18 -20.23 -17.19
N TYR A 142 -6.60 -19.00 -17.17
CA TYR A 142 -7.13 -17.88 -16.36
C TYR A 142 -8.63 -17.66 -16.52
N GLU A 143 -9.14 -17.60 -17.78
CA GLU A 143 -10.58 -17.37 -18.01
C GLU A 143 -11.44 -18.54 -17.50
N GLN A 144 -10.97 -19.76 -17.69
CA GLN A 144 -11.68 -20.98 -17.29
C GLN A 144 -11.76 -21.11 -15.77
N ASP A 145 -10.63 -20.86 -15.09
CA ASP A 145 -10.52 -21.00 -13.64
C ASP A 145 -11.27 -19.89 -12.91
N MET A 146 -11.10 -18.62 -13.32
CA MET A 146 -11.85 -17.50 -12.72
C MET A 146 -13.36 -17.67 -12.91
N LEU A 147 -13.80 -18.19 -14.05
CA LEU A 147 -15.20 -18.51 -14.28
C LEU A 147 -15.69 -19.66 -13.38
N ALA A 148 -14.87 -20.70 -13.18
CA ALA A 148 -15.18 -21.79 -12.26
C ALA A 148 -15.32 -21.29 -10.82
N PHE A 149 -14.37 -20.49 -10.31
CA PHE A 149 -14.41 -19.92 -8.97
C PHE A 149 -15.67 -19.07 -8.74
N SER A 150 -16.01 -18.22 -9.71
CA SER A 150 -17.22 -17.40 -9.64
C SER A 150 -18.50 -18.27 -9.65
N ARG A 151 -18.56 -19.35 -10.46
CA ARG A 151 -19.69 -20.30 -10.52
C ARG A 151 -19.82 -21.14 -9.26
N TRP A 152 -18.71 -21.47 -8.59
CA TRP A 152 -18.73 -22.14 -7.29
C TRP A 152 -19.18 -21.22 -6.15
N GLY A 153 -19.30 -19.93 -6.43
CA GLY A 153 -19.82 -18.96 -5.47
C GLY A 153 -18.75 -18.20 -4.72
N PHE A 154 -17.48 -18.29 -5.09
CA PHE A 154 -16.45 -17.49 -4.43
C PHE A 154 -16.58 -16.00 -4.74
N ASP A 155 -16.24 -15.17 -3.76
CA ASP A 155 -16.31 -13.71 -3.76
C ASP A 155 -14.92 -13.06 -3.83
N PHE A 156 -13.87 -13.84 -3.58
CA PHE A 156 -12.48 -13.39 -3.50
C PHE A 156 -11.54 -14.47 -4.05
N VAL A 157 -10.49 -14.05 -4.76
CA VAL A 157 -9.42 -14.94 -5.21
C VAL A 157 -8.06 -14.31 -4.93
N LYS A 158 -7.21 -15.05 -4.20
CA LYS A 158 -5.78 -14.76 -4.09
C LYS A 158 -5.07 -15.46 -5.23
N VAL A 159 -4.27 -14.72 -5.98
CA VAL A 159 -3.42 -15.29 -7.03
C VAL A 159 -1.96 -15.07 -6.66
N ASP A 160 -1.25 -16.17 -6.41
CA ASP A 160 0.14 -16.18 -5.99
C ASP A 160 1.10 -16.12 -7.17
N TRP A 161 2.40 -16.14 -6.90
CA TRP A 161 3.43 -15.84 -7.88
C TRP A 161 4.57 -16.88 -7.96
N CYS A 162 4.49 -18.03 -7.29
CA CYS A 162 5.57 -19.02 -7.26
C CYS A 162 5.90 -19.56 -8.66
N GLY A 163 4.89 -19.96 -9.42
CA GLY A 163 5.06 -20.37 -10.80
C GLY A 163 5.44 -19.21 -11.71
N GLY A 164 4.83 -18.04 -11.50
CA GLY A 164 5.17 -16.83 -12.26
C GLY A 164 6.64 -16.44 -12.13
N ASP A 165 7.21 -16.53 -10.92
CA ASP A 165 8.63 -16.27 -10.67
C ASP A 165 9.52 -17.35 -11.30
N ALA A 166 9.18 -18.62 -11.12
CA ALA A 166 9.93 -19.76 -11.65
C ALA A 166 10.00 -19.76 -13.19
N GLU A 167 8.95 -19.29 -13.85
CA GLU A 167 8.84 -19.21 -15.31
C GLU A 167 9.34 -17.86 -15.87
N GLY A 168 9.66 -16.91 -15.01
CA GLY A 168 10.12 -15.57 -15.41
C GLY A 168 9.04 -14.75 -16.11
N LEU A 169 7.78 -14.91 -15.73
CA LEU A 169 6.67 -14.14 -16.29
C LEU A 169 6.81 -12.66 -15.90
N ASP A 170 6.27 -11.76 -16.74
CA ASP A 170 6.14 -10.34 -16.38
C ASP A 170 4.92 -10.12 -15.47
N PRO A 171 5.10 -9.69 -14.20
CA PRO A 171 3.99 -9.60 -13.26
C PRO A 171 2.87 -8.68 -13.73
N LYS A 172 3.19 -7.51 -14.28
CA LYS A 172 2.19 -6.55 -14.73
C LYS A 172 1.31 -7.10 -15.85
N THR A 173 1.91 -7.71 -16.85
CA THR A 173 1.18 -8.27 -18.01
C THR A 173 0.35 -9.47 -17.58
N THR A 174 0.90 -10.34 -16.75
CA THR A 174 0.23 -11.54 -16.27
C THR A 174 -0.97 -11.20 -15.39
N TYR A 175 -0.81 -10.34 -14.39
CA TYR A 175 -1.96 -9.91 -13.56
C TYR A 175 -2.98 -9.07 -14.32
N GLN A 176 -2.57 -8.38 -15.40
CA GLN A 176 -3.54 -7.77 -16.31
C GLN A 176 -4.43 -8.82 -16.97
N ALA A 177 -3.86 -9.90 -17.49
CA ALA A 177 -4.63 -10.99 -18.12
C ALA A 177 -5.56 -11.67 -17.09
N ILE A 178 -5.08 -11.90 -15.86
CA ILE A 178 -5.90 -12.46 -14.78
C ILE A 178 -7.04 -11.51 -14.41
N SER A 179 -6.77 -10.23 -14.28
CA SER A 179 -7.79 -9.21 -13.99
C SER A 179 -8.86 -9.11 -15.10
N ASP A 180 -8.46 -9.29 -16.36
CA ASP A 180 -9.40 -9.35 -17.49
C ASP A 180 -10.25 -10.63 -17.42
N ALA A 181 -9.69 -11.77 -17.03
CA ALA A 181 -10.41 -13.02 -16.78
C ALA A 181 -11.43 -12.89 -15.64
N VAL A 182 -11.05 -12.25 -14.52
CA VAL A 182 -11.97 -11.93 -13.41
C VAL A 182 -13.12 -11.04 -13.87
N THR A 183 -12.83 -10.00 -14.66
CA THR A 183 -13.84 -9.10 -15.23
C THR A 183 -14.84 -9.86 -16.11
N LYS A 184 -14.35 -10.77 -16.94
CA LYS A 184 -15.16 -11.62 -17.82
C LYS A 184 -16.01 -12.62 -17.03
N ALA A 185 -15.44 -13.24 -15.99
CA ALA A 185 -16.15 -14.13 -15.09
C ALA A 185 -17.30 -13.39 -14.37
N THR A 186 -17.03 -12.21 -13.82
CA THR A 186 -18.04 -11.34 -13.18
C THR A 186 -19.16 -10.96 -14.16
N ALA A 187 -18.82 -10.57 -15.39
CA ALA A 187 -19.81 -10.22 -16.41
C ALA A 187 -20.68 -11.42 -16.81
N THR A 188 -20.11 -12.64 -16.78
CA THR A 188 -20.82 -13.87 -17.16
C THR A 188 -21.75 -14.37 -16.06
N THR A 189 -21.36 -14.27 -14.81
CA THR A 189 -22.08 -14.83 -13.67
C THR A 189 -22.95 -13.82 -12.92
N GLY A 190 -22.67 -12.53 -13.07
CA GLY A 190 -23.24 -11.45 -12.26
C GLY A 190 -22.67 -11.39 -10.84
N ARG A 191 -21.70 -12.27 -10.47
CA ARG A 191 -21.06 -12.31 -9.15
C ARG A 191 -19.71 -11.62 -9.20
N PRO A 192 -19.49 -10.53 -8.45
CA PRO A 192 -18.18 -9.91 -8.29
C PRO A 192 -17.18 -10.86 -7.66
N LEU A 193 -15.94 -10.86 -8.17
CA LEU A 193 -14.82 -11.63 -7.64
C LEU A 193 -13.69 -10.64 -7.33
N ALA A 194 -13.32 -10.48 -6.06
CA ALA A 194 -12.25 -9.60 -5.64
C ALA A 194 -10.89 -10.28 -5.89
N LEU A 195 -10.02 -9.63 -6.66
CA LEU A 195 -8.68 -10.15 -6.97
C LEU A 195 -7.64 -9.61 -5.99
N SER A 196 -6.97 -10.50 -5.26
CA SER A 196 -5.79 -10.19 -4.46
C SER A 196 -4.53 -10.61 -5.21
N LEU A 197 -3.67 -9.63 -5.53
CA LEU A 197 -2.41 -9.86 -6.23
C LEU A 197 -1.32 -10.19 -5.21
N CYS A 198 -0.68 -11.37 -5.32
CA CYS A 198 0.29 -11.85 -4.34
C CYS A 198 1.67 -12.11 -4.97
N ASN A 199 2.25 -11.09 -5.62
CA ASN A 199 3.62 -11.15 -6.16
C ASN A 199 4.69 -10.60 -5.21
N TRP A 200 4.42 -10.61 -3.91
CA TRP A 200 5.37 -10.32 -2.81
C TRP A 200 6.09 -8.95 -2.91
N GLY A 201 5.49 -7.99 -3.60
CA GLY A 201 6.09 -6.68 -3.86
C GLY A 201 7.08 -6.65 -5.04
N TYR A 202 7.30 -7.77 -5.73
CA TYR A 202 8.18 -7.81 -6.90
C TYR A 202 7.65 -6.91 -8.01
N SER A 203 8.55 -6.21 -8.69
CA SER A 203 8.22 -5.23 -9.73
C SER A 203 7.30 -4.09 -9.25
N ASN A 204 7.30 -3.78 -7.94
CA ASN A 204 6.61 -2.63 -7.35
C ASN A 204 5.11 -2.56 -7.72
N PRO A 205 4.26 -3.51 -7.28
CA PRO A 205 2.85 -3.59 -7.67
C PRO A 205 2.06 -2.30 -7.35
N TRP A 206 2.43 -1.55 -6.32
CA TRP A 206 1.82 -0.25 -6.01
C TRP A 206 1.89 0.77 -7.16
N ASN A 207 2.78 0.59 -8.15
CA ASN A 207 2.88 1.47 -9.31
C ASN A 207 1.94 1.08 -10.46
N TRP A 208 1.42 -0.15 -10.49
CA TRP A 208 0.65 -0.65 -11.64
C TRP A 208 -0.60 -1.48 -11.27
N ALA A 209 -0.68 -2.06 -10.07
CA ALA A 209 -1.81 -2.89 -9.65
C ALA A 209 -3.12 -2.12 -9.41
N PRO A 210 -3.11 -0.81 -9.03
CA PRO A 210 -4.36 -0.05 -8.94
C PRO A 210 -5.17 -0.15 -10.24
N GLY A 211 -6.41 -0.63 -10.15
CA GLY A 211 -7.30 -0.89 -11.29
C GLY A 211 -7.29 -2.33 -11.80
N MET A 212 -6.36 -3.18 -11.38
CA MET A 212 -6.36 -4.63 -11.68
C MET A 212 -7.08 -5.44 -10.60
N GLY A 213 -6.86 -5.09 -9.34
CA GLY A 213 -7.52 -5.69 -8.19
C GLY A 213 -7.56 -4.70 -7.02
N PRO A 214 -8.39 -4.99 -6.00
CA PRO A 214 -8.55 -4.09 -4.86
C PRO A 214 -7.38 -4.13 -3.87
N MET A 215 -6.52 -5.13 -3.92
CA MET A 215 -5.37 -5.23 -3.02
C MET A 215 -4.19 -5.96 -3.67
N TRP A 216 -2.98 -5.66 -3.19
CA TRP A 216 -1.73 -6.28 -3.64
C TRP A 216 -0.73 -6.38 -2.50
N ARG A 217 -0.02 -7.49 -2.42
CA ARG A 217 1.07 -7.72 -1.47
C ARG A 217 2.24 -6.77 -1.75
N THR A 218 2.73 -6.17 -0.70
CA THR A 218 3.88 -5.23 -0.76
C THR A 218 5.18 -5.85 -0.27
N ASN A 219 5.12 -7.06 0.27
CA ASN A 219 6.22 -7.78 0.90
C ASN A 219 6.09 -9.29 0.68
N THR A 220 7.19 -10.02 0.84
CA THR A 220 7.21 -11.47 1.02
C THR A 220 6.35 -11.88 2.22
N ASP A 221 6.07 -13.16 2.36
CA ASP A 221 5.29 -13.66 3.49
C ASP A 221 5.87 -13.19 4.83
N ILE A 222 4.98 -12.81 5.75
CA ILE A 222 5.35 -12.25 7.06
C ILE A 222 6.23 -13.21 7.85
N PHE A 223 6.06 -14.51 7.64
CA PHE A 223 6.99 -15.55 8.05
C PHE A 223 6.79 -16.80 7.19
N PHE A 224 7.82 -17.63 7.08
CA PHE A 224 7.72 -18.91 6.36
C PHE A 224 6.88 -19.90 7.20
N HIS A 225 5.90 -20.56 6.58
CA HIS A 225 5.03 -21.53 7.26
C HIS A 225 5.88 -22.64 7.92
N GLY A 226 5.44 -23.11 9.08
CA GLY A 226 6.22 -24.02 9.93
C GLY A 226 7.29 -23.34 10.78
N GLY A 227 7.57 -22.05 10.54
CA GLY A 227 8.38 -21.20 11.40
C GLY A 227 7.57 -20.59 12.54
N THR A 228 8.19 -19.65 13.24
CA THR A 228 7.57 -18.88 14.32
C THR A 228 7.59 -17.41 13.96
N PRO A 229 6.44 -16.73 13.84
CA PRO A 229 6.43 -15.31 13.56
C PRO A 229 7.09 -14.51 14.69
N SER A 230 7.73 -13.41 14.36
CA SER A 230 8.38 -12.52 15.32
C SER A 230 7.86 -11.09 15.17
N TYR A 231 8.03 -10.28 16.22
CA TYR A 231 7.71 -8.87 16.12
C TYR A 231 8.60 -8.13 15.09
N SER A 232 9.82 -8.61 14.84
CA SER A 232 10.68 -8.12 13.76
C SER A 232 10.06 -8.36 12.38
N ASN A 233 9.41 -9.50 12.17
CA ASN A 233 8.68 -9.78 10.92
C ASN A 233 7.53 -8.77 10.72
N VAL A 234 6.75 -8.50 11.80
CA VAL A 234 5.67 -7.49 11.79
C VAL A 234 6.21 -6.11 11.39
N LEU A 235 7.31 -5.67 12.02
CA LEU A 235 7.92 -4.38 11.71
C LEU A 235 8.46 -4.31 10.28
N THR A 236 9.04 -5.40 9.77
CA THR A 236 9.54 -5.49 8.39
C THR A 236 8.40 -5.39 7.38
N ALA A 237 7.31 -6.13 7.60
CA ALA A 237 6.13 -6.08 6.73
C ALA A 237 5.49 -4.69 6.73
N PHE A 238 5.36 -4.07 7.91
CA PHE A 238 4.86 -2.70 8.04
C PHE A 238 5.74 -1.69 7.29
N ASP A 239 7.07 -1.76 7.45
CA ASP A 239 8.00 -0.82 6.82
C ASP A 239 7.95 -0.91 5.28
N ARG A 240 7.75 -2.11 4.75
CA ARG A 240 7.64 -2.35 3.30
C ARG A 240 6.25 -2.01 2.73
N ASN A 241 5.27 -1.77 3.60
CA ASN A 241 3.90 -1.45 3.18
C ASN A 241 3.66 0.06 2.94
N ILE A 242 4.66 0.92 3.08
CA ILE A 242 4.47 2.39 3.04
C ILE A 242 4.45 2.90 1.60
N HIS A 243 3.28 2.84 0.95
CA HIS A 243 3.02 3.36 -0.40
C HIS A 243 1.74 4.21 -0.44
N PRO A 244 1.69 5.36 0.30
CA PRO A 244 0.46 6.12 0.53
C PRO A 244 -0.14 6.77 -0.72
N THR A 245 0.61 6.91 -1.82
CA THR A 245 0.08 7.44 -3.09
C THR A 245 -0.66 6.40 -3.91
N ALA A 246 -0.44 5.12 -3.64
CA ALA A 246 -1.14 4.02 -4.32
C ALA A 246 -2.46 3.66 -3.63
N GLN A 247 -2.56 3.94 -2.32
CA GLN A 247 -3.69 3.53 -1.49
C GLN A 247 -4.76 4.62 -1.36
N HIS A 248 -5.99 4.25 -1.60
CA HIS A 248 -7.20 5.04 -1.40
C HIS A 248 -8.42 4.12 -1.50
N THR A 249 -9.62 4.64 -1.33
CA THR A 249 -10.87 3.85 -1.41
C THR A 249 -10.88 2.91 -2.63
N GLY A 250 -11.00 1.63 -2.37
CA GLY A 250 -11.04 0.56 -3.38
C GLY A 250 -9.69 -0.06 -3.73
N TYR A 251 -8.57 0.49 -3.24
CA TYR A 251 -7.21 0.03 -3.56
C TYR A 251 -6.32 0.07 -2.32
N TYR A 252 -5.81 -1.09 -1.90
CA TYR A 252 -5.15 -1.27 -0.61
C TYR A 252 -3.81 -1.98 -0.73
N ASN A 253 -2.79 -1.41 -0.09
CA ASN A 253 -1.51 -2.07 0.15
C ASN A 253 -1.69 -3.18 1.18
N ASP A 254 -1.20 -4.37 0.88
CA ASP A 254 -1.32 -5.55 1.72
C ASP A 254 0.04 -5.96 2.31
N PRO A 255 0.27 -5.76 3.61
CA PRO A 255 1.51 -6.17 4.27
C PRO A 255 1.55 -7.66 4.62
N ASP A 256 0.52 -8.43 4.32
CA ASP A 256 0.26 -9.80 4.68
C ASP A 256 -0.70 -9.99 5.88
N MET A 257 -1.08 -11.24 6.12
CA MET A 257 -1.97 -11.65 7.21
C MET A 257 -1.45 -11.24 8.57
N MET A 258 -2.39 -10.99 9.49
CA MET A 258 -2.05 -10.74 10.89
C MET A 258 -1.66 -12.02 11.63
N VAL A 259 -0.58 -11.94 12.41
CA VAL A 259 -0.11 -13.02 13.30
C VAL A 259 -0.53 -12.77 14.77
N VAL A 260 -1.55 -11.94 15.00
CA VAL A 260 -2.18 -11.72 16.31
C VAL A 260 -2.76 -13.05 16.82
N GLY A 261 -2.43 -13.41 18.06
CA GLY A 261 -2.89 -14.67 18.67
C GLY A 261 -2.01 -15.89 18.35
N MET A 262 -1.02 -15.76 17.48
CA MET A 262 0.03 -16.77 17.35
C MET A 262 1.03 -16.60 18.51
N ASN A 263 1.30 -17.67 19.26
CA ASN A 263 1.95 -17.68 20.60
C ASN A 263 3.39 -17.14 20.70
N SER A 264 3.85 -16.35 19.72
CA SER A 264 5.22 -15.81 19.67
C SER A 264 5.32 -14.31 19.95
N LEU A 265 4.18 -13.61 19.99
CA LEU A 265 4.12 -12.19 20.29
C LEU A 265 3.54 -11.97 21.69
N SER A 266 4.13 -11.04 22.45
CA SER A 266 3.52 -10.57 23.69
C SER A 266 2.20 -9.82 23.38
N ALA A 267 1.34 -9.65 24.38
CA ALA A 267 0.13 -8.86 24.26
C ALA A 267 0.38 -7.44 23.74
N ALA A 268 1.43 -6.77 24.22
CA ALA A 268 1.83 -5.44 23.76
C ALA A 268 2.25 -5.45 22.28
N GLN A 269 2.97 -6.46 21.83
CA GLN A 269 3.36 -6.63 20.43
C GLN A 269 2.17 -6.97 19.54
N SER A 270 1.24 -7.79 20.01
CA SER A 270 0.00 -8.11 19.29
C SER A 270 -0.89 -6.88 19.11
N ARG A 271 -1.04 -6.05 20.17
CA ARG A 271 -1.74 -4.74 20.05
C ARG A 271 -0.99 -3.80 19.10
N SER A 272 0.33 -3.78 19.17
CA SER A 272 1.14 -2.97 18.25
C SER A 272 0.97 -3.43 16.80
N HIS A 273 0.92 -4.73 16.55
CA HIS A 273 0.63 -5.28 15.22
C HIS A 273 -0.71 -4.75 14.70
N MET A 274 -1.78 -4.89 15.48
CA MET A 274 -3.10 -4.37 15.11
C MET A 274 -3.09 -2.86 14.85
N ASN A 275 -2.37 -2.07 15.67
CA ASN A 275 -2.21 -0.62 15.48
C ASN A 275 -1.53 -0.28 14.16
N LEU A 276 -0.49 -1.04 13.78
CA LEU A 276 0.29 -0.80 12.57
C LEU A 276 -0.50 -1.13 11.30
N TRP A 277 -1.29 -2.21 11.30
CA TRP A 277 -2.21 -2.52 10.21
C TRP A 277 -3.31 -1.48 10.11
N ALA A 278 -3.93 -1.11 11.22
CA ALA A 278 -5.01 -0.13 11.24
C ALA A 278 -4.58 1.28 10.80
N ILE A 279 -3.41 1.75 11.25
CA ILE A 279 -2.90 3.04 10.77
C ILE A 279 -2.56 2.99 9.27
N SER A 280 -2.15 1.83 8.78
CA SER A 280 -1.94 1.59 7.35
C SER A 280 -3.24 1.53 6.55
N GLY A 281 -4.40 1.26 7.18
CA GLY A 281 -5.64 0.94 6.48
C GLY A 281 -5.47 -0.29 5.60
N ALA A 282 -4.77 -1.31 6.11
CA ALA A 282 -4.38 -2.51 5.39
C ALA A 282 -5.45 -3.61 5.56
N PRO A 283 -5.52 -4.61 4.68
CA PRO A 283 -6.41 -5.75 4.91
C PRO A 283 -6.17 -6.39 6.29
N LEU A 284 -7.23 -6.56 7.07
CA LEU A 284 -7.19 -7.20 8.39
C LEU A 284 -7.55 -8.69 8.25
N LEU A 285 -6.60 -9.49 7.75
CA LEU A 285 -6.78 -10.93 7.57
C LEU A 285 -6.07 -11.69 8.70
N ALA A 286 -6.84 -12.29 9.62
CA ALA A 286 -6.28 -13.11 10.69
C ALA A 286 -5.71 -14.42 10.14
N GLY A 287 -4.50 -14.83 10.57
CA GLY A 287 -3.80 -16.00 10.04
C GLY A 287 -3.67 -17.16 11.04
N LEU A 288 -4.27 -17.08 12.24
CA LEU A 288 -4.15 -18.09 13.27
C LEU A 288 -5.20 -19.23 13.15
N ASP A 289 -5.00 -20.34 13.85
CA ASP A 289 -6.08 -21.30 14.10
C ASP A 289 -7.10 -20.70 15.07
N LEU A 290 -8.28 -20.36 14.57
CA LEU A 290 -9.32 -19.67 15.32
C LEU A 290 -9.88 -20.51 16.48
N THR A 291 -9.71 -21.84 16.45
CA THR A 291 -10.11 -22.72 17.56
C THR A 291 -9.23 -22.53 18.81
N THR A 292 -8.10 -21.84 18.65
CA THR A 292 -7.14 -21.55 19.73
C THR A 292 -7.20 -20.10 20.23
N LEU A 293 -8.16 -19.30 19.75
CA LEU A 293 -8.32 -17.90 20.15
C LEU A 293 -8.44 -17.79 21.69
N THR A 294 -7.62 -16.90 22.25
CA THR A 294 -7.74 -16.50 23.66
C THR A 294 -8.66 -15.28 23.78
N THR A 295 -9.20 -15.03 24.98
CA THR A 295 -9.97 -13.81 25.28
C THR A 295 -9.16 -12.55 24.93
N GLU A 296 -7.85 -12.55 25.19
CA GLU A 296 -6.99 -11.41 24.86
C GLU A 296 -6.87 -11.22 23.36
N SER A 297 -6.55 -12.27 22.59
CA SER A 297 -6.45 -12.21 21.13
C SER A 297 -7.76 -11.77 20.49
N THR A 298 -8.90 -12.31 20.97
CA THR A 298 -10.23 -11.87 20.53
C THR A 298 -10.43 -10.39 20.80
N SER A 299 -10.11 -9.90 22.01
CA SER A 299 -10.28 -8.49 22.37
C SER A 299 -9.40 -7.55 21.52
N ILE A 300 -8.26 -8.04 21.04
CA ILE A 300 -7.37 -7.30 20.14
C ILE A 300 -7.99 -7.23 18.74
N LEU A 301 -8.38 -8.37 18.18
CA LEU A 301 -8.96 -8.45 16.83
C LEU A 301 -10.32 -7.73 16.70
N THR A 302 -11.09 -7.65 17.80
CA THR A 302 -12.44 -7.07 17.77
C THR A 302 -12.53 -5.66 18.39
N ASN A 303 -11.40 -4.96 18.58
CA ASN A 303 -11.46 -3.59 19.11
C ASN A 303 -12.11 -2.64 18.09
N PRO A 304 -13.36 -2.17 18.32
CA PRO A 304 -14.10 -1.41 17.32
C PRO A 304 -13.49 -0.04 17.04
N GLU A 305 -12.74 0.55 17.99
CA GLU A 305 -12.16 1.88 17.79
C GLU A 305 -10.88 1.81 16.94
N VAL A 306 -10.10 0.73 17.06
CA VAL A 306 -8.94 0.45 16.21
C VAL A 306 -9.40 0.06 14.81
N ILE A 307 -10.44 -0.80 14.71
CA ILE A 307 -11.06 -1.17 13.44
C ILE A 307 -11.62 0.07 12.71
N ALA A 308 -12.27 0.99 13.43
CA ALA A 308 -12.79 2.22 12.82
C ALA A 308 -11.70 3.11 12.19
N VAL A 309 -10.48 3.08 12.72
CA VAL A 309 -9.34 3.76 12.08
C VAL A 309 -8.92 3.05 10.81
N ASP A 310 -8.89 1.73 10.82
CA ASP A 310 -8.57 0.93 9.62
C ASP A 310 -9.59 1.18 8.51
N GLN A 311 -10.86 1.06 8.84
CA GLN A 311 -12.00 1.12 7.94
C GLN A 311 -12.49 2.56 7.66
N ASP A 312 -11.68 3.57 7.97
CA ASP A 312 -12.06 4.96 7.70
C ASP A 312 -12.40 5.16 6.22
N PRO A 313 -13.55 5.79 5.89
CA PRO A 313 -14.05 5.87 4.52
C PRO A 313 -13.16 6.64 3.54
N ARG A 314 -12.16 7.39 4.02
CA ARG A 314 -11.15 8.01 3.14
C ARG A 314 -10.23 6.97 2.49
N GLY A 315 -10.10 5.76 3.07
CA GLY A 315 -9.25 4.68 2.56
C GLY A 315 -7.75 5.02 2.53
N LEU A 316 -7.32 6.06 3.22
CA LEU A 316 -5.94 6.56 3.18
C LEU A 316 -5.01 5.72 4.05
N GLN A 317 -3.75 5.64 3.65
CA GLN A 317 -2.67 5.11 4.47
C GLN A 317 -2.08 6.20 5.37
N GLY A 318 -1.83 5.86 6.65
CA GLY A 318 -1.08 6.71 7.56
C GLY A 318 0.40 6.80 7.20
N VAL A 319 1.03 7.92 7.55
CA VAL A 319 2.43 8.21 7.24
C VAL A 319 3.21 8.60 8.48
N LYS A 320 4.53 8.38 8.47
CA LYS A 320 5.39 8.85 9.54
C LYS A 320 5.44 10.38 9.54
N VAL A 321 5.09 10.99 10.67
CA VAL A 321 4.99 12.45 10.83
C VAL A 321 6.08 13.04 11.71
N ALA A 322 6.68 12.24 12.59
CA ALA A 322 7.80 12.65 13.43
C ALA A 322 8.66 11.45 13.87
N GLU A 323 9.90 11.73 14.20
CA GLU A 323 10.82 10.81 14.87
C GLU A 323 11.82 11.65 15.67
N ASP A 324 11.52 11.93 16.93
CA ASP A 324 12.33 12.83 17.78
C ASP A 324 13.66 12.18 18.20
N ALA A 325 13.67 10.85 18.34
CA ALA A 325 14.88 10.06 18.55
C ALA A 325 14.78 8.76 17.74
N SER A 326 15.92 8.15 17.43
CA SER A 326 15.95 6.92 16.62
C SER A 326 15.07 5.83 17.20
N GLY A 327 14.13 5.32 16.40
CA GLY A 327 13.19 4.29 16.79
C GLY A 327 11.98 4.78 17.61
N LEU A 328 11.84 6.09 17.87
CA LEU A 328 10.65 6.69 18.49
C LEU A 328 9.82 7.39 17.41
N GLN A 329 8.98 6.63 16.74
CA GLN A 329 8.30 7.05 15.53
C GLN A 329 6.84 7.41 15.79
N VAL A 330 6.39 8.53 15.22
CA VAL A 330 4.99 8.97 15.25
C VAL A 330 4.41 8.85 13.86
N TYR A 331 3.34 8.07 13.73
CA TYR A 331 2.55 7.96 12.51
C TYR A 331 1.23 8.71 12.67
N GLY A 332 0.78 9.34 11.59
CA GLY A 332 -0.48 10.06 11.55
C GLY A 332 -1.28 9.69 10.30
N LYS A 333 -2.60 9.52 10.46
CA LYS A 333 -3.56 9.24 9.38
C LYS A 333 -4.67 10.29 9.42
N VAL A 334 -4.99 10.87 8.26
CA VAL A 334 -6.14 11.76 8.11
C VAL A 334 -7.41 10.90 8.11
N LEU A 335 -8.32 11.20 9.01
CA LEU A 335 -9.61 10.52 9.10
C LEU A 335 -10.74 11.38 8.52
N ALA A 336 -11.88 10.77 8.27
CA ALA A 336 -13.09 11.47 7.88
C ALA A 336 -13.49 12.54 8.93
N GLY A 337 -14.05 13.65 8.45
CA GLY A 337 -14.36 14.82 9.27
C GLY A 337 -13.17 15.79 9.40
N THR A 338 -13.49 17.05 9.70
CA THR A 338 -12.49 18.12 9.84
C THR A 338 -11.72 17.98 11.14
N GLY A 339 -10.39 18.06 11.07
CA GLY A 339 -9.52 18.00 12.23
C GLY A 339 -9.36 16.65 12.90
N ASN A 340 -9.90 15.58 12.30
CA ASN A 340 -9.79 14.22 12.82
C ASN A 340 -8.52 13.53 12.34
N ARG A 341 -7.75 12.97 13.26
CA ARG A 341 -6.51 12.22 12.98
C ARG A 341 -6.45 10.96 13.82
N ALA A 342 -5.94 9.88 13.23
CA ALA A 342 -5.41 8.77 14.02
C ALA A 342 -3.90 8.94 14.19
N VAL A 343 -3.38 8.44 15.30
CA VAL A 343 -1.96 8.52 15.67
C VAL A 343 -1.51 7.17 16.20
N VAL A 344 -0.34 6.71 15.73
CA VAL A 344 0.40 5.62 16.37
C VAL A 344 1.75 6.16 16.85
N LEU A 345 1.99 6.05 18.15
CA LEU A 345 3.29 6.27 18.76
C LEU A 345 3.99 4.91 18.82
N LEU A 346 4.98 4.68 17.96
CA LEU A 346 5.71 3.41 17.84
C LEU A 346 7.08 3.53 18.50
N ASN A 347 7.31 2.72 19.54
CA ASN A 347 8.59 2.60 20.23
C ASN A 347 9.29 1.30 19.79
N ARG A 348 10.32 1.43 18.96
CA ARG A 348 11.17 0.31 18.49
C ARG A 348 12.35 0.03 19.43
N THR A 349 12.48 0.77 20.52
CA THR A 349 13.59 0.58 21.47
C THR A 349 13.25 -0.52 22.48
N SER A 350 14.28 -1.02 23.16
CA SER A 350 14.16 -2.08 24.17
C SER A 350 13.72 -1.57 25.56
N THR A 351 13.43 -0.29 25.70
CA THR A 351 13.01 0.33 26.97
C THR A 351 11.75 1.16 26.77
N THR A 352 10.93 1.24 27.81
CA THR A 352 9.76 2.14 27.83
C THR A 352 10.20 3.59 27.66
N GLN A 353 9.53 4.34 26.78
CA GLN A 353 9.87 5.73 26.46
C GLN A 353 8.64 6.64 26.56
N ASN A 354 8.87 7.88 26.98
CA ASN A 354 7.86 8.93 26.84
C ASN A 354 7.94 9.50 25.42
N MET A 355 6.83 9.42 24.69
CA MET A 355 6.72 9.91 23.32
C MET A 355 5.69 11.03 23.22
N THR A 356 5.98 12.01 22.36
CA THR A 356 5.15 13.19 22.17
C THR A 356 4.63 13.27 20.75
N VAL A 357 3.32 13.49 20.59
CA VAL A 357 2.71 13.94 19.34
C VAL A 357 2.36 15.41 19.45
N ARG A 358 2.74 16.21 18.43
CA ARG A 358 2.42 17.65 18.33
C ARG A 358 1.31 17.84 17.30
N TRP A 359 0.41 18.75 17.57
CA TRP A 359 -0.69 19.02 16.64
C TRP A 359 -0.20 19.54 15.30
N SER A 360 0.88 20.31 15.29
CA SER A 360 1.54 20.74 14.05
C SER A 360 2.04 19.58 13.19
N ASP A 361 2.52 18.49 13.82
CA ASP A 361 2.96 17.29 13.10
C ASP A 361 1.77 16.55 12.44
N LEU A 362 0.55 16.82 12.92
CA LEU A 362 -0.70 16.28 12.39
C LEU A 362 -1.42 17.22 11.41
N GLY A 363 -0.80 18.34 11.04
CA GLY A 363 -1.42 19.38 10.20
C GLY A 363 -2.57 20.13 10.88
N LEU A 364 -2.54 20.20 12.21
CA LEU A 364 -3.54 20.91 13.01
C LEU A 364 -2.93 22.21 13.58
N THR A 365 -3.74 23.27 13.57
CA THR A 365 -3.34 24.61 14.06
C THR A 365 -4.03 24.99 15.37
N THR A 366 -4.66 24.02 16.03
CA THR A 366 -5.40 24.24 17.27
C THR A 366 -4.47 24.44 18.47
N ALA A 367 -4.93 25.24 19.43
CA ALA A 367 -4.29 25.38 20.74
C ALA A 367 -4.66 24.25 21.70
N SER A 368 -5.69 23.46 21.38
CA SER A 368 -6.13 22.30 22.16
C SER A 368 -6.80 21.30 21.25
N ALA A 369 -6.73 20.02 21.58
CA ALA A 369 -7.39 18.95 20.86
C ALA A 369 -7.96 17.93 21.86
N THR A 370 -8.98 17.20 21.49
CA THR A 370 -9.43 16.03 22.25
C THR A 370 -8.59 14.83 21.83
N VAL A 371 -7.97 14.15 22.78
CA VAL A 371 -7.23 12.92 22.58
C VAL A 371 -8.01 11.76 23.18
N ARG A 372 -8.15 10.68 22.43
CA ARG A 372 -8.78 9.44 22.89
C ARG A 372 -7.81 8.27 22.78
N ASP A 373 -7.61 7.56 23.87
CA ASP A 373 -6.90 6.28 23.86
C ASP A 373 -7.84 5.18 23.39
N LEU A 374 -7.51 4.52 22.29
CA LEU A 374 -8.38 3.54 21.64
C LEU A 374 -8.37 2.17 22.34
N TRP A 375 -7.38 1.88 23.18
CA TRP A 375 -7.33 0.67 23.98
C TRP A 375 -8.03 0.83 25.33
N ALA A 376 -7.80 1.97 25.98
CA ALA A 376 -8.52 2.33 27.20
C ALA A 376 -9.97 2.75 26.92
N ARG A 377 -10.29 3.11 25.65
CA ARG A 377 -11.60 3.61 25.19
C ARG A 377 -12.07 4.82 25.97
N GLN A 378 -11.16 5.71 26.28
CA GLN A 378 -11.47 6.90 27.07
C GLN A 378 -10.70 8.12 26.56
N ASN A 379 -11.30 9.29 26.79
CA ASN A 379 -10.62 10.54 26.51
C ASN A 379 -9.59 10.79 27.60
N VAL A 380 -8.40 11.23 27.18
CA VAL A 380 -7.32 11.66 28.06
C VAL A 380 -7.24 13.18 28.05
N ALA A 381 -6.69 13.76 29.10
CA ALA A 381 -6.66 15.22 29.27
C ALA A 381 -5.94 15.92 28.11
N THR A 382 -6.47 17.06 27.68
CA THR A 382 -5.99 17.80 26.52
C THR A 382 -5.85 19.28 26.82
N THR A 383 -4.65 19.71 27.08
CA THR A 383 -4.30 21.12 27.14
C THR A 383 -2.97 21.35 26.42
N GLY A 384 -2.90 22.42 25.62
CA GLY A 384 -1.68 22.78 24.88
C GLY A 384 -1.66 22.24 23.44
N THR A 385 -0.47 22.28 22.83
CA THR A 385 -0.23 22.01 21.41
C THR A 385 0.32 20.60 21.13
N SER A 386 0.34 19.74 22.15
CA SER A 386 0.88 18.38 22.07
C SER A 386 0.32 17.48 23.17
N TYR A 387 0.53 16.18 23.01
CA TYR A 387 0.25 15.17 24.03
C TYR A 387 1.46 14.23 24.18
N THR A 388 1.83 13.95 25.43
CA THR A 388 2.93 13.04 25.77
C THR A 388 2.40 11.87 26.59
N THR A 389 2.80 10.65 26.24
CA THR A 389 2.45 9.44 26.97
C THR A 389 3.61 8.45 26.98
N SER A 390 3.55 7.52 27.95
CA SER A 390 4.49 6.41 28.06
C SER A 390 4.15 5.33 27.04
N VAL A 391 5.13 4.90 26.24
CA VAL A 391 5.00 3.85 25.24
C VAL A 391 5.91 2.68 25.61
N PRO A 392 5.38 1.45 25.77
CA PRO A 392 6.18 0.30 26.19
C PRO A 392 7.29 -0.04 25.18
N ALA A 393 8.34 -0.69 25.67
CA ALA A 393 9.41 -1.23 24.83
C ALA A 393 8.84 -2.16 23.75
N ASN A 394 9.33 -2.06 22.51
CA ASN A 394 8.87 -2.86 21.38
C ASN A 394 7.33 -2.90 21.28
N GLY A 395 6.71 -1.73 21.40
CA GLY A 395 5.25 -1.62 21.42
C GLY A 395 4.77 -0.29 20.84
N SER A 396 3.48 -0.07 20.91
CA SER A 396 2.88 1.19 20.45
C SER A 396 1.64 1.58 21.25
N VAL A 397 1.30 2.87 21.16
CA VAL A 397 0.04 3.44 21.65
C VAL A 397 -0.73 3.97 20.44
N MET A 398 -2.03 3.72 20.39
CA MET A 398 -2.90 4.22 19.34
C MET A 398 -3.95 5.18 19.90
N LEU A 399 -4.04 6.34 19.26
CA LEU A 399 -4.88 7.44 19.68
C LEU A 399 -5.70 7.97 18.50
N THR A 400 -6.84 8.60 18.78
CA THR A 400 -7.40 9.61 17.88
C THR A 400 -7.25 11.00 18.48
N VAL A 401 -7.07 11.98 17.59
CA VAL A 401 -6.93 13.40 17.92
C VAL A 401 -7.95 14.18 17.11
N THR A 402 -8.79 14.95 17.78
CA THR A 402 -9.77 15.82 17.14
C THR A 402 -9.49 17.25 17.54
N GLY A 403 -8.98 18.05 16.60
CA GLY A 403 -8.56 19.42 16.85
C GLY A 403 -9.48 20.50 16.27
N GLY A 404 -10.38 20.16 15.39
CA GLY A 404 -11.34 21.11 14.79
C GLY A 404 -10.76 22.13 13.80
N THR A 405 -9.46 22.48 13.91
CA THR A 405 -8.81 23.45 13.02
C THR A 405 -7.65 22.81 12.29
N GLU A 406 -7.73 22.78 10.97
CA GLU A 406 -6.66 22.28 10.09
C GLU A 406 -5.81 23.43 9.56
N GLN A 407 -4.58 23.13 9.17
CA GLN A 407 -3.77 24.07 8.38
C GLN A 407 -4.51 24.43 7.10
N SER A 408 -4.28 25.65 6.59
CA SER A 408 -4.98 26.17 5.42
C SER A 408 -4.96 25.19 4.24
N ALA A 409 -6.13 24.87 3.75
CA ALA A 409 -6.33 24.12 2.53
C ALA A 409 -6.55 25.07 1.34
N SER A 410 -6.21 24.63 0.12
CA SER A 410 -6.49 25.36 -1.12
C SER A 410 -7.58 24.65 -1.90
N THR A 411 -8.60 25.38 -2.35
CA THR A 411 -9.71 24.86 -3.15
C THR A 411 -9.55 25.26 -4.61
N TYR A 412 -9.87 24.33 -5.50
CA TYR A 412 -9.82 24.54 -6.96
C TYR A 412 -11.10 24.01 -7.57
N ASP A 413 -11.82 24.88 -8.26
CA ASP A 413 -13.01 24.51 -9.04
C ASP A 413 -12.57 23.99 -10.41
N GLY A 414 -13.24 22.97 -10.91
CA GLY A 414 -12.91 22.38 -12.21
C GLY A 414 -13.46 20.95 -12.36
N THR A 415 -13.47 20.48 -13.59
CA THR A 415 -14.18 19.23 -13.94
C THR A 415 -13.27 18.03 -14.24
N SER A 416 -11.98 18.24 -14.50
CA SER A 416 -11.08 17.11 -14.81
C SER A 416 -9.58 17.45 -14.71
N SER A 417 -9.20 18.74 -14.81
CA SER A 417 -7.79 19.15 -14.81
C SER A 417 -7.62 20.45 -14.03
N PHE A 418 -6.62 20.47 -13.17
CA PHE A 418 -6.31 21.56 -12.26
C PHE A 418 -4.85 21.95 -12.47
N SER A 419 -4.62 23.19 -12.88
CA SER A 419 -3.29 23.77 -13.06
C SER A 419 -3.01 24.80 -11.99
N SER A 420 -1.74 25.19 -11.86
CA SER A 420 -1.31 26.18 -10.85
C SER A 420 -1.68 25.79 -9.42
N VAL A 421 -1.71 24.49 -9.14
CA VAL A 421 -2.01 23.99 -7.80
C VAL A 421 -0.87 24.35 -6.85
N VAL A 422 -1.20 25.04 -5.78
CA VAL A 422 -0.23 25.59 -4.82
C VAL A 422 0.06 24.58 -3.70
N ALA A 423 1.34 24.32 -3.47
CA ALA A 423 1.81 23.60 -2.30
C ALA A 423 2.84 24.45 -1.52
N GLY A 424 2.58 24.70 -0.26
CA GLY A 424 3.48 25.50 0.61
C GLY A 424 4.82 24.80 0.88
N SER A 425 4.88 23.48 0.72
CA SER A 425 6.08 22.64 0.84
C SER A 425 6.00 21.48 -0.13
N ALA A 426 7.15 20.93 -0.53
CA ALA A 426 7.21 19.69 -1.30
C ALA A 426 6.71 18.48 -0.50
N GLY A 427 6.39 17.39 -1.18
CA GLY A 427 6.00 16.12 -0.60
C GLY A 427 4.50 15.85 -0.61
N LEU A 428 4.08 14.87 0.18
CA LEU A 428 2.71 14.37 0.19
C LEU A 428 1.69 15.43 0.60
N LYS A 429 0.56 15.42 -0.10
CA LYS A 429 -0.64 16.19 0.21
C LYS A 429 -1.85 15.28 0.06
N THR A 430 -2.87 15.48 0.87
CA THR A 430 -4.18 14.86 0.66
C THR A 430 -5.00 15.74 -0.28
N VAL A 431 -5.54 15.16 -1.31
CA VAL A 431 -6.49 15.81 -2.24
C VAL A 431 -7.86 15.18 -2.03
N ASP A 432 -8.79 15.95 -1.52
CA ASP A 432 -10.20 15.58 -1.49
C ASP A 432 -10.82 15.97 -2.83
N VAL A 433 -11.53 15.04 -3.46
CA VAL A 433 -12.18 15.23 -4.75
C VAL A 433 -13.68 15.15 -4.55
N SER A 434 -14.40 16.22 -4.79
CA SER A 434 -15.86 16.23 -4.81
C SER A 434 -16.36 15.84 -6.21
N TYR A 435 -17.34 14.92 -6.26
CA TYR A 435 -17.81 14.37 -7.52
C TYR A 435 -19.25 13.85 -7.43
N THR A 436 -19.88 13.64 -8.60
CA THR A 436 -21.16 12.94 -8.71
C THR A 436 -21.01 11.77 -9.69
N ASN A 437 -21.26 10.57 -9.21
CA ASN A 437 -21.35 9.36 -10.02
C ASN A 437 -22.78 8.77 -9.93
N ASN A 438 -23.59 9.10 -10.91
CA ASN A 438 -25.00 8.67 -11.00
C ASN A 438 -25.18 7.28 -11.63
N THR A 439 -24.11 6.55 -11.90
CA THR A 439 -24.17 5.16 -12.35
C THR A 439 -24.33 4.21 -11.17
N SER A 440 -24.73 2.96 -11.42
CA SER A 440 -24.86 1.93 -10.38
C SER A 440 -23.53 1.27 -10.01
N THR A 441 -22.45 1.61 -10.70
CA THR A 441 -21.12 0.99 -10.51
C THR A 441 -20.05 2.06 -10.25
N ALA A 442 -18.97 1.66 -9.59
CA ALA A 442 -17.81 2.51 -9.44
C ALA A 442 -17.18 2.81 -10.80
N ARG A 443 -16.77 4.07 -11.02
CA ARG A 443 -16.00 4.48 -12.18
C ARG A 443 -14.53 4.57 -11.82
N THR A 444 -13.67 4.05 -12.70
CA THR A 444 -12.22 4.15 -12.55
C THR A 444 -11.69 5.24 -13.47
N ALA A 445 -11.02 6.23 -12.89
CA ALA A 445 -10.31 7.29 -13.60
C ALA A 445 -8.79 7.06 -13.56
N THR A 446 -8.08 7.75 -14.45
CA THR A 446 -6.63 7.84 -14.42
C THR A 446 -6.23 9.19 -13.82
N LEU A 447 -5.56 9.16 -12.67
CA LEU A 447 -4.96 10.33 -12.02
C LEU A 447 -3.54 10.52 -12.54
N THR A 448 -3.23 11.73 -12.99
CA THR A 448 -1.87 12.14 -13.35
C THR A 448 -1.50 13.40 -12.57
N VAL A 449 -0.36 13.39 -11.91
CA VAL A 449 0.17 14.52 -11.13
C VAL A 449 1.52 14.92 -11.72
N ASN A 450 1.67 16.21 -12.09
CA ASN A 450 2.91 16.76 -12.66
C ASN A 450 3.49 15.94 -13.83
N GLY A 451 2.63 15.33 -14.66
CA GLY A 451 3.07 14.48 -15.77
C GLY A 451 3.73 13.16 -15.39
N GLN A 452 3.65 12.73 -14.11
CA GLN A 452 4.24 11.49 -13.60
C GLN A 452 3.48 10.25 -14.05
N THR A 453 4.00 9.06 -13.69
CA THR A 453 3.33 7.78 -13.94
C THR A 453 1.90 7.83 -13.43
N PRO A 454 0.90 7.63 -14.32
CA PRO A 454 -0.50 7.69 -13.92
C PRO A 454 -0.88 6.54 -12.98
N THR A 455 -1.76 6.82 -12.02
CA THR A 455 -2.40 5.80 -11.18
C THR A 455 -3.90 5.72 -11.43
N LYS A 456 -4.54 4.65 -11.00
CA LYS A 456 -5.99 4.48 -11.10
C LYS A 456 -6.67 4.91 -9.81
N VAL A 457 -7.81 5.59 -9.95
CA VAL A 457 -8.62 6.08 -8.82
C VAL A 457 -10.05 5.63 -9.01
N SER A 458 -10.65 5.11 -7.94
CA SER A 458 -12.03 4.64 -7.91
C SER A 458 -12.97 5.75 -7.43
N PHE A 459 -14.10 5.89 -8.13
CA PHE A 459 -15.20 6.79 -7.81
C PHE A 459 -16.47 5.96 -7.59
N PRO A 460 -16.79 5.55 -6.35
CA PRO A 460 -18.01 4.80 -6.03
C PRO A 460 -19.29 5.50 -6.49
N PRO A 461 -20.42 4.76 -6.67
CA PRO A 461 -21.72 5.36 -6.96
C PRO A 461 -22.16 6.34 -5.86
N THR A 462 -22.68 7.49 -6.24
CA THR A 462 -23.25 8.49 -5.32
C THR A 462 -24.72 8.78 -5.60
N GLY A 463 -25.27 8.21 -6.66
CA GLY A 463 -26.57 8.63 -7.20
C GLY A 463 -26.50 10.08 -7.67
N SER A 464 -27.56 10.84 -7.40
CA SER A 464 -27.62 12.28 -7.74
C SER A 464 -26.98 13.19 -6.69
N SER A 465 -26.46 12.65 -5.60
CA SER A 465 -25.83 13.43 -4.54
C SER A 465 -24.33 13.60 -4.81
N ALA A 466 -23.74 14.65 -4.24
CA ALA A 466 -22.28 14.79 -4.25
C ALA A 466 -21.65 13.78 -3.29
N GLY A 467 -20.57 13.16 -3.73
CA GLY A 467 -19.69 12.30 -2.92
C GLY A 467 -18.30 12.88 -2.85
N ASN A 468 -17.48 12.32 -1.99
CA ASN A 468 -16.08 12.69 -1.87
C ASN A 468 -15.21 11.44 -1.81
N ILE A 469 -14.07 11.49 -2.51
CA ILE A 469 -12.95 10.58 -2.29
C ILE A 469 -11.72 11.37 -1.87
N SER A 470 -10.77 10.70 -1.28
CA SER A 470 -9.46 11.28 -0.93
C SER A 470 -8.34 10.47 -1.56
N VAL A 471 -7.32 11.16 -2.07
CA VAL A 471 -6.10 10.55 -2.60
C VAL A 471 -4.88 11.29 -2.04
N ASN A 472 -3.81 10.56 -1.75
CA ASN A 472 -2.55 11.18 -1.44
C ASN A 472 -1.74 11.38 -2.72
N VAL A 473 -1.23 12.59 -2.91
CA VAL A 473 -0.41 12.96 -4.08
C VAL A 473 0.88 13.63 -3.63
N SER A 474 1.93 13.50 -4.41
CA SER A 474 3.18 14.22 -4.18
C SER A 474 3.22 15.50 -5.03
N LEU A 475 3.46 16.63 -4.37
CA LEU A 475 3.54 17.94 -5.02
C LEU A 475 4.91 18.58 -4.77
N VAL A 476 5.37 19.40 -5.72
CA VAL A 476 6.52 20.29 -5.52
C VAL A 476 6.08 21.58 -4.83
N LYS A 477 7.00 22.22 -4.10
CA LYS A 477 6.74 23.54 -3.50
C LYS A 477 6.49 24.59 -4.59
N GLY A 478 5.46 25.40 -4.42
CA GLY A 478 5.11 26.47 -5.35
C GLY A 478 3.77 26.23 -6.05
N SER A 479 3.54 26.90 -7.17
CA SER A 479 2.27 26.95 -7.89
C SER A 479 2.33 26.31 -9.29
N THR A 480 3.32 25.48 -9.57
CA THR A 480 3.50 24.85 -10.90
C THR A 480 2.87 23.46 -10.99
N ASN A 481 2.26 22.97 -9.91
CA ASN A 481 1.70 21.63 -9.91
C ASN A 481 0.45 21.52 -10.77
N THR A 482 0.30 20.36 -11.40
CA THR A 482 -0.87 19.95 -12.18
C THR A 482 -1.44 18.65 -11.64
N ILE A 483 -2.77 18.58 -11.56
CA ILE A 483 -3.51 17.37 -11.18
C ILE A 483 -4.60 17.16 -12.22
N SER A 484 -4.68 15.97 -12.81
CA SER A 484 -5.73 15.66 -13.79
C SER A 484 -6.31 14.27 -13.57
N PHE A 485 -7.62 14.14 -13.87
CA PHE A 485 -8.40 12.92 -13.76
C PHE A 485 -9.04 12.61 -15.12
N SER A 486 -8.47 11.70 -15.88
CA SER A 486 -9.03 11.26 -17.16
C SER A 486 -10.00 10.11 -16.96
N GLY A 487 -11.23 10.22 -17.50
CA GLY A 487 -12.28 9.20 -17.36
C GLY A 487 -13.05 9.26 -16.03
N ALA A 488 -12.87 10.32 -15.23
CA ALA A 488 -13.64 10.54 -14.02
C ALA A 488 -15.15 10.74 -14.30
N PRO A 489 -16.03 10.55 -13.30
CA PRO A 489 -17.39 11.09 -13.36
C PRO A 489 -17.36 12.62 -13.36
N THR A 490 -18.51 13.26 -13.20
CA THR A 490 -18.56 14.72 -13.04
C THR A 490 -17.85 15.11 -11.75
N LEU A 491 -16.79 15.92 -11.86
CA LEU A 491 -16.09 16.49 -10.70
C LEU A 491 -16.63 17.90 -10.45
N ASP A 492 -16.79 18.23 -9.15
CA ASP A 492 -17.19 19.58 -8.71
C ASP A 492 -15.96 20.42 -8.31
N GLY A 493 -14.84 19.79 -8.01
CA GLY A 493 -13.59 20.43 -7.64
C GLY A 493 -12.70 19.58 -6.76
N ILE A 494 -11.56 20.15 -6.36
CA ILE A 494 -10.62 19.53 -5.42
C ILE A 494 -10.26 20.47 -4.27
N VAL A 495 -9.97 19.88 -3.11
CA VAL A 495 -9.39 20.55 -1.96
C VAL A 495 -8.04 19.92 -1.64
N VAL A 496 -6.98 20.70 -1.77
CA VAL A 496 -5.62 20.26 -1.43
C VAL A 496 -5.34 20.58 0.03
N ARG A 497 -5.16 19.55 0.84
CA ARG A 497 -4.85 19.67 2.28
C ARG A 497 -3.39 19.36 2.54
N PRO A 498 -2.70 20.12 3.40
CA PRO A 498 -1.39 19.71 3.88
C PRO A 498 -1.53 18.37 4.61
N LEU A 499 -0.71 17.37 4.23
CA LEU A 499 -0.60 16.16 5.04
C LEU A 499 0.09 16.48 6.35
N PRO A 500 -0.28 15.75 7.43
CA PRO A 500 0.54 15.73 8.64
C PRO A 500 1.99 15.37 8.33
N GLY A 501 2.90 16.00 9.03
CA GLY A 501 4.31 15.68 8.99
C GLY A 501 5.20 16.84 8.58
N LYS A 502 6.45 16.76 9.00
CA LYS A 502 7.52 17.56 8.42
C LYS A 502 7.68 17.05 6.99
N ASN A 503 7.08 17.76 6.05
CA ASN A 503 7.26 17.51 4.64
C ASN A 503 8.77 17.48 4.37
N GLY A 504 9.24 16.45 3.69
CA GLY A 504 10.64 16.35 3.33
C GLY A 504 11.06 17.46 2.40
N THR A 505 12.33 17.58 2.18
CA THR A 505 12.97 18.57 1.31
C THR A 505 13.38 17.90 0.00
N LEU A 506 13.45 18.66 -1.08
CA LEU A 506 14.12 18.24 -2.29
C LEU A 506 15.62 18.52 -2.15
N VAL A 507 16.44 17.54 -2.52
CA VAL A 507 17.90 17.70 -2.65
C VAL A 507 18.19 17.96 -4.12
N THR A 508 18.38 19.21 -4.49
CA THR A 508 18.48 19.65 -5.89
C THR A 508 19.91 20.00 -6.24
N GLY A 509 20.44 19.40 -7.31
CA GLY A 509 21.78 19.68 -7.81
C GLY A 509 21.85 21.08 -8.44
N ALA A 510 22.78 21.91 -7.98
CA ALA A 510 22.93 23.29 -8.44
C ALA A 510 23.26 23.40 -9.93
N GLN A 511 24.01 22.44 -10.48
CA GLN A 511 24.38 22.41 -11.90
C GLN A 511 23.20 21.99 -12.81
N SER A 512 22.47 20.94 -12.38
CA SER A 512 21.46 20.30 -13.21
C SER A 512 20.06 20.87 -13.03
N GLY A 513 19.77 21.48 -11.88
CA GLY A 513 18.41 21.81 -11.46
C GLY A 513 17.53 20.58 -11.17
N ARG A 514 18.11 19.35 -11.22
CA ARG A 514 17.42 18.09 -10.98
C ARG A 514 17.54 17.63 -9.54
N CYS A 515 16.59 16.81 -9.13
CA CYS A 515 16.50 16.27 -7.78
C CYS A 515 17.27 14.97 -7.62
N ALA A 516 17.82 14.75 -6.44
CA ALA A 516 18.27 13.43 -6.00
C ALA A 516 17.05 12.50 -5.91
N ASP A 517 17.07 11.46 -6.68
CA ASP A 517 15.97 10.56 -7.00
C ASP A 517 16.38 9.12 -6.73
N ILE A 518 15.47 8.28 -6.26
CA ILE A 518 15.70 6.84 -6.15
C ILE A 518 15.12 6.16 -7.37
N ASN A 519 15.98 5.43 -8.06
CA ASN A 519 15.66 4.77 -9.32
C ASN A 519 14.41 3.87 -9.20
N ASP A 520 13.52 3.96 -10.19
CA ASP A 520 12.29 3.17 -10.32
C ASP A 520 11.31 3.27 -9.13
N ASN A 521 11.46 4.27 -8.26
CA ASN A 521 10.63 4.44 -7.07
C ASN A 521 10.54 3.14 -6.22
N THR A 522 11.65 2.38 -6.16
CA THR A 522 11.72 1.14 -5.39
C THR A 522 12.30 1.37 -4.00
N ILE A 523 11.91 0.55 -3.03
CA ILE A 523 12.41 0.58 -1.65
C ILE A 523 13.49 -0.48 -1.37
N ALA A 524 13.98 -1.18 -2.41
CA ALA A 524 14.97 -2.23 -2.23
C ALA A 524 16.32 -1.66 -1.75
N ASN A 525 16.94 -2.32 -0.77
CA ASN A 525 18.29 -1.98 -0.35
C ASN A 525 19.29 -2.11 -1.50
N GLY A 526 20.18 -1.13 -1.65
CA GLY A 526 21.17 -1.10 -2.72
C GLY A 526 20.69 -0.43 -4.02
N THR A 527 19.46 0.11 -4.04
CA THR A 527 18.96 0.90 -5.17
C THR A 527 19.75 2.20 -5.30
N ASP A 528 20.19 2.52 -6.51
CA ASP A 528 20.96 3.72 -6.81
C ASP A 528 20.17 5.01 -6.61
N ALA A 529 20.82 6.00 -6.02
CA ALA A 529 20.42 7.38 -6.13
C ALA A 529 20.96 7.98 -7.45
N GLN A 530 20.13 8.80 -8.09
CA GLN A 530 20.41 9.40 -9.40
C GLN A 530 19.89 10.83 -9.49
N LEU A 531 20.21 11.54 -10.56
CA LEU A 531 19.51 12.77 -10.94
C LEU A 531 18.25 12.44 -11.74
N TRP A 532 17.16 13.12 -11.42
CA TRP A 532 15.92 13.08 -12.21
C TRP A 532 15.20 14.40 -12.15
N ASP A 533 14.36 14.69 -13.15
CA ASP A 533 13.51 15.89 -13.14
C ASP A 533 12.69 15.94 -11.85
N CYS A 534 12.70 17.09 -11.19
CA CYS A 534 12.02 17.24 -9.90
C CYS A 534 10.51 17.07 -10.06
N SER A 535 9.98 16.08 -9.43
CA SER A 535 8.56 15.70 -9.48
C SER A 535 7.86 15.85 -8.13
N GLY A 536 8.65 15.88 -7.03
CA GLY A 536 8.14 15.80 -5.67
C GLY A 536 7.61 14.41 -5.30
N GLY A 537 7.91 13.38 -6.12
CA GLY A 537 7.59 12.00 -5.84
C GLY A 537 8.21 11.51 -4.54
N GLN A 538 7.69 10.45 -3.95
CA GLN A 538 8.19 9.88 -2.70
C GLN A 538 9.66 9.49 -2.76
N ASN A 539 10.14 9.12 -3.94
CA ASN A 539 11.53 8.78 -4.23
C ASN A 539 12.47 9.99 -4.32
N GLN A 540 11.94 11.21 -4.21
CA GLN A 540 12.70 12.45 -4.26
C GLN A 540 12.56 13.30 -2.99
N VAL A 541 11.65 12.91 -2.09
CA VAL A 541 11.36 13.69 -0.89
C VAL A 541 12.16 13.13 0.29
N TRP A 542 13.15 13.90 0.71
CA TRP A 542 14.11 13.52 1.74
C TRP A 542 13.80 14.26 3.06
N GLN A 543 13.95 13.57 4.18
CA GLN A 543 13.96 14.18 5.51
C GLN A 543 15.41 14.25 6.02
N TYR A 544 15.91 15.44 6.26
CA TYR A 544 17.21 15.59 6.90
C TYR A 544 17.05 15.67 8.42
N HIS A 545 17.61 14.71 9.13
CA HIS A 545 17.68 14.68 10.58
C HIS A 545 19.01 15.29 11.05
N SER A 546 19.04 16.57 11.37
CA SER A 546 20.27 17.30 11.69
C SER A 546 21.07 16.70 12.84
N THR A 547 20.41 16.17 13.87
CA THR A 547 21.07 15.51 15.01
C THR A 547 21.73 14.20 14.62
N ARG A 548 21.06 13.38 13.81
CA ARG A 548 21.57 12.09 13.32
C ARG A 548 22.41 12.23 12.06
N LYS A 549 22.31 13.39 11.38
CA LYS A 549 22.93 13.68 10.08
C LYS A 549 22.47 12.73 8.96
N GLU A 550 21.28 12.20 9.03
CA GLU A 550 20.72 11.26 8.06
C GLU A 550 19.80 11.96 7.07
N LEU A 551 19.94 11.65 5.78
CA LEU A 551 18.97 11.95 4.74
C LEU A 551 18.11 10.70 4.54
N VAL A 552 16.83 10.79 4.91
CA VAL A 552 15.89 9.66 4.92
C VAL A 552 14.82 9.86 3.87
N VAL A 553 14.60 8.84 3.03
CA VAL A 553 13.53 8.76 2.03
C VAL A 553 12.59 7.62 2.39
N TYR A 554 11.35 7.63 1.90
CA TYR A 554 10.31 6.63 2.21
C TYR A 554 10.05 6.43 3.71
N GLY A 555 10.54 7.32 4.56
CA GLY A 555 10.38 7.25 6.01
C GLY A 555 11.33 6.31 6.76
N ASN A 556 12.00 5.36 6.11
CA ASN A 556 12.85 4.36 6.75
C ASN A 556 14.14 4.00 5.97
N LYS A 557 14.36 4.58 4.79
CA LYS A 557 15.57 4.35 3.98
C LYS A 557 16.50 5.54 4.09
N CYS A 558 17.77 5.30 4.43
CA CYS A 558 18.82 6.30 4.50
C CYS A 558 19.63 6.34 3.21
N LEU A 559 20.03 7.54 2.80
CA LEU A 559 21.07 7.71 1.78
C LEU A 559 22.37 7.10 2.31
N ASP A 560 22.97 6.19 1.54
CA ASP A 560 24.02 5.28 1.99
C ASP A 560 25.20 5.28 1.02
N ALA A 561 26.43 5.43 1.52
CA ALA A 561 27.63 5.13 0.76
C ALA A 561 27.81 3.61 0.73
N TYR A 562 27.53 2.99 -0.42
CA TYR A 562 27.44 1.54 -0.58
C TYR A 562 28.68 0.81 -0.06
N ASN A 563 28.45 -0.27 0.68
CA ASN A 563 29.50 -1.07 1.32
C ASN A 563 30.49 -0.26 2.19
N ARG A 564 30.06 0.88 2.73
CA ARG A 564 30.92 1.80 3.51
C ARG A 564 32.14 2.27 2.72
N GLY A 565 32.03 2.33 1.40
CA GLY A 565 33.10 2.76 0.52
C GLY A 565 33.59 4.18 0.83
N THR A 566 34.90 4.40 0.70
CA THR A 566 35.58 5.67 1.00
C THR A 566 36.41 6.18 -0.16
N THR A 567 36.17 5.67 -1.35
CA THR A 567 36.91 6.02 -2.57
C THR A 567 36.06 6.76 -3.58
N ASN A 568 36.67 7.53 -4.44
CA ASN A 568 35.98 8.15 -5.58
C ASN A 568 35.28 7.09 -6.44
N GLY A 569 34.03 7.40 -6.83
CA GLY A 569 33.18 6.48 -7.58
C GLY A 569 32.38 5.51 -6.70
N THR A 570 32.52 5.55 -5.36
CA THR A 570 31.62 4.78 -4.48
C THR A 570 30.18 5.14 -4.79
N ARG A 571 29.34 4.14 -5.10
CA ARG A 571 27.91 4.32 -5.37
C ARG A 571 27.20 4.90 -4.15
N VAL A 572 26.27 5.80 -4.39
CA VAL A 572 25.34 6.27 -3.37
C VAL A 572 23.97 5.62 -3.64
N VAL A 573 23.48 4.93 -2.63
CA VAL A 573 22.29 4.06 -2.72
C VAL A 573 21.34 4.37 -1.55
N ILE A 574 20.20 3.70 -1.50
CA ILE A 574 19.40 3.63 -0.26
C ILE A 574 19.64 2.31 0.46
N TRP A 575 19.57 2.35 1.77
CA TRP A 575 19.61 1.18 2.65
C TRP A 575 18.77 1.41 3.89
N ASP A 576 18.32 0.32 4.55
CA ASP A 576 17.66 0.45 5.86
C ASP A 576 18.50 1.31 6.80
N CYS A 577 17.89 2.31 7.45
CA CYS A 577 18.60 3.19 8.37
C CYS A 577 19.14 2.38 9.55
N ASN A 578 20.44 2.41 9.77
CA ASN A 578 21.15 1.64 10.78
C ASN A 578 22.07 2.49 11.68
N GLY A 579 22.10 3.81 11.48
CA GLY A 579 22.86 4.77 12.27
C GLY A 579 24.37 4.76 12.05
N GLN A 580 24.88 3.99 11.07
CA GLN A 580 26.32 3.93 10.77
C GLN A 580 26.80 5.19 10.03
N ASN A 581 28.11 5.46 10.08
CA ASN A 581 28.66 6.70 9.54
C ASN A 581 28.57 6.82 8.01
N ASN A 582 28.50 5.72 7.28
CA ASN A 582 28.26 5.72 5.82
C ASN A 582 26.87 6.21 5.43
N GLN A 583 25.94 6.29 6.39
CA GLN A 583 24.58 6.85 6.21
C GLN A 583 24.45 8.28 6.76
N LYS A 584 25.56 8.86 7.27
CA LYS A 584 25.56 10.20 7.82
C LYS A 584 26.18 11.21 6.87
N TRP A 585 25.52 12.35 6.75
CA TRP A 585 25.86 13.40 5.79
C TRP A 585 25.87 14.76 6.46
N ASN A 586 26.90 15.55 6.21
CA ASN A 586 26.93 16.96 6.58
C ASN A 586 26.37 17.78 5.40
N ILE A 587 25.40 18.63 5.66
CA ILE A 587 24.95 19.66 4.72
C ILE A 587 25.75 20.91 5.06
N ASN A 588 26.67 21.28 4.18
CA ASN A 588 27.62 22.36 4.43
C ASN A 588 27.09 23.71 3.89
N SER A 589 27.50 24.80 4.51
CA SER A 589 27.08 26.16 4.15
C SER A 589 27.52 26.59 2.74
N ASP A 590 28.54 25.93 2.18
CA ASP A 590 29.03 26.15 0.82
C ASP A 590 28.20 25.38 -0.24
N GLY A 591 27.16 24.68 0.18
CA GLY A 591 26.28 23.86 -0.67
C GLY A 591 26.78 22.44 -0.93
N THR A 592 27.94 22.03 -0.40
CA THR A 592 28.35 20.62 -0.50
C THR A 592 27.59 19.74 0.49
N VAL A 593 27.39 18.48 0.12
CA VAL A 593 26.87 17.43 1.00
C VAL A 593 27.97 16.38 1.14
N THR A 594 28.53 16.23 2.36
CA THR A 594 29.69 15.35 2.57
C THR A 594 29.34 14.15 3.43
N ASN A 595 29.79 12.97 3.01
CA ASN A 595 29.61 11.73 3.78
C ASN A 595 30.54 11.71 5.01
N VAL A 596 30.00 11.41 6.19
CA VAL A 596 30.76 11.42 7.45
C VAL A 596 31.83 10.32 7.50
N ASN A 597 31.56 9.14 6.89
CA ASN A 597 32.51 8.03 6.88
C ASN A 597 33.72 8.29 5.96
N ALA A 598 33.45 8.86 4.79
CA ALA A 598 34.45 9.00 3.72
C ALA A 598 35.09 10.40 3.69
N GLY A 599 34.42 11.43 4.20
CA GLY A 599 34.84 12.82 4.02
C GLY A 599 34.72 13.32 2.56
N LEU A 600 34.12 12.52 1.67
CA LEU A 600 33.94 12.83 0.26
C LEU A 600 32.59 13.52 0.02
N CYS A 601 32.49 14.24 -1.09
CA CYS A 601 31.31 14.96 -1.52
C CYS A 601 30.33 14.05 -2.26
N LEU A 602 29.03 14.28 -2.08
CA LEU A 602 27.99 13.78 -2.97
C LEU A 602 28.17 14.46 -4.33
N ASP A 603 28.28 13.68 -5.39
CA ASP A 603 28.71 14.09 -6.72
C ASP A 603 27.76 13.51 -7.80
N ALA A 604 27.33 14.36 -8.74
CA ALA A 604 26.71 13.89 -9.95
C ALA A 604 27.81 13.38 -10.90
N TYR A 605 27.89 12.06 -11.08
CA TYR A 605 29.00 11.39 -11.74
C TYR A 605 29.33 11.97 -13.12
N GLY A 606 30.61 12.25 -13.32
CA GLY A 606 31.13 12.82 -14.57
C GLY A 606 30.64 14.24 -14.85
N ALA A 607 30.16 14.96 -13.87
CA ALA A 607 29.51 16.28 -14.00
C ALA A 607 28.36 16.26 -15.03
N ALA A 608 27.73 15.11 -15.24
CA ALA A 608 26.58 14.98 -16.11
C ALA A 608 25.32 15.57 -15.47
N THR A 609 24.39 16.04 -16.32
CA THR A 609 23.16 16.73 -15.89
C THR A 609 21.89 16.00 -16.33
N ALA A 610 22.00 14.90 -17.08
CA ALA A 610 20.86 14.17 -17.62
C ALA A 610 20.12 13.34 -16.57
N ASN A 611 18.83 13.05 -16.81
CA ASN A 611 18.09 12.05 -16.05
C ASN A 611 18.82 10.70 -16.08
N GLY A 612 18.85 10.01 -14.92
CA GLY A 612 19.57 8.75 -14.75
C GLY A 612 21.08 8.89 -14.43
N THR A 613 21.60 10.13 -14.36
CA THR A 613 22.99 10.34 -13.90
C THR A 613 23.13 9.84 -12.47
N LYS A 614 24.04 8.89 -12.24
CA LYS A 614 24.25 8.28 -10.91
C LYS A 614 24.86 9.28 -9.93
N LEU A 615 24.44 9.20 -8.68
CA LEU A 615 25.08 9.88 -7.58
C LEU A 615 26.17 8.98 -6.98
N VAL A 616 27.34 9.56 -6.76
CA VAL A 616 28.53 8.85 -6.24
C VAL A 616 29.23 9.70 -5.18
N LEU A 617 30.16 9.10 -4.45
CA LEU A 617 31.13 9.84 -3.68
C LEU A 617 32.31 10.25 -4.55
N TRP A 618 32.76 11.50 -4.40
CA TRP A 618 33.95 11.98 -5.08
C TRP A 618 34.71 12.99 -4.20
N SER A 619 36.02 13.11 -4.40
CA SER A 619 36.84 14.12 -3.74
C SER A 619 36.24 15.50 -3.95
N CYS A 620 36.06 16.26 -2.88
CA CYS A 620 35.48 17.60 -2.96
C CYS A 620 36.41 18.51 -3.78
N ASN A 621 35.90 19.05 -4.88
CA ASN A 621 36.68 19.84 -5.83
C ASN A 621 36.08 21.25 -6.05
N GLY A 622 34.98 21.57 -5.38
CA GLY A 622 34.30 22.86 -5.46
C GLY A 622 33.45 23.10 -6.71
N GLN A 623 33.36 22.11 -7.62
CA GLN A 623 32.58 22.23 -8.85
C GLN A 623 31.07 22.17 -8.58
N SER A 624 30.27 22.66 -9.52
CA SER A 624 28.80 22.80 -9.38
C SER A 624 28.06 21.46 -9.33
N ASN A 625 28.63 20.38 -9.88
CA ASN A 625 28.07 19.02 -9.78
C ASN A 625 28.16 18.41 -8.38
N GLN A 626 28.84 19.08 -7.44
CA GLN A 626 28.93 18.72 -6.02
C GLN A 626 28.18 19.72 -5.12
N LYS A 627 27.45 20.67 -5.70
CA LYS A 627 26.66 21.64 -4.96
C LYS A 627 25.18 21.29 -4.99
N TRP A 628 24.58 21.33 -3.82
CA TRP A 628 23.20 20.87 -3.60
C TRP A 628 22.42 21.90 -2.80
N THR A 629 21.18 22.11 -3.16
CA THR A 629 20.22 22.86 -2.35
C THR A 629 19.28 21.87 -1.68
N VAL A 630 19.15 21.97 -0.36
CA VAL A 630 18.23 21.16 0.45
C VAL A 630 17.10 22.08 0.90
N SER A 631 15.92 22.00 0.27
CA SER A 631 14.83 22.99 0.47
C SER A 631 13.44 22.38 0.48
#